data_f7f761351d3c004f33bc668ccf9367d8
#
_entry.id   f7f761351d3c004f33bc668ccf9367d8
#
_cell.length_a   1.000
_cell.length_b   1.000
_cell.length_c   1.000
_cell.angle_alpha   90.00
_cell.angle_beta   90.00
_cell.angle_gamma   90.00
#
_symmetry.space_group_name_H-M   'P 1'
#
loop_
_entity.id
_entity.type
_entity.pdbx_description
1 polymer ?
#
loop_
_entity_poly.entity_id
_entity_poly.type
_entity_poly.pdbx_seq_one_letter_code
_entity_poly.pdbx_strand_id
1 'polypeptide(L)'
;SICYTGWGAAKVGNGALVSIKALVNDIQGRYDHGLWVKGHRDLGNSSCPGNWLYDWLRAGMSVDEGDWAQIDWASITAHLDKLKGAVSHSPLSVRHRSRGEAVRAVQERLTDLGYEAGGIDGIFGRNTAKAVKEFQKKFGFLKVDGVVGVQTWDVLFA
;
A
#
# COMPACT_ATOMS: atom_id res chain seq x y z
N SER A 1 -9.80 -14.30 -3.85
CA SER A 1 -10.61 -13.09 -3.61
C SER A 1 -9.69 -11.92 -3.28
N ILE A 2 -9.97 -10.77 -3.88
CA ILE A 2 -9.26 -9.51 -3.60
C ILE A 2 -10.11 -8.76 -2.59
N CYS A 3 -9.54 -8.38 -1.46
CA CYS A 3 -10.24 -7.62 -0.45
C CYS A 3 -9.52 -6.29 -0.21
N TYR A 4 -10.22 -5.18 -0.45
CA TYR A 4 -9.77 -3.87 -0.02
C TYR A 4 -10.15 -3.66 1.45
N THR A 5 -9.17 -3.47 2.31
CA THR A 5 -9.36 -3.33 3.76
C THR A 5 -9.51 -1.87 4.23
N GLY A 6 -9.75 -0.94 3.32
CA GLY A 6 -10.04 0.46 3.65
C GLY A 6 -11.42 0.63 4.31
N TRP A 7 -11.58 1.62 5.15
CA TRP A 7 -12.87 1.97 5.75
C TRP A 7 -13.86 2.41 4.66
N GLY A 8 -15.03 1.79 4.64
CA GLY A 8 -16.02 1.90 3.58
C GLY A 8 -16.61 3.29 3.29
N ALA A 9 -16.21 4.33 4.01
CA ALA A 9 -16.61 5.72 3.77
C ALA A 9 -15.53 6.57 3.09
N ALA A 10 -14.27 6.13 3.06
CA ALA A 10 -13.20 6.88 2.42
C ALA A 10 -13.16 6.58 0.90
N LYS A 11 -13.05 7.63 0.09
CA LYS A 11 -12.76 7.46 -1.34
C LYS A 11 -11.37 6.81 -1.49
N VAL A 12 -11.35 5.71 -2.21
CA VAL A 12 -10.08 5.05 -2.58
C VAL A 12 -9.38 5.98 -3.58
N GLY A 13 -8.09 6.23 -3.34
CA GLY A 13 -7.29 7.02 -4.28
C GLY A 13 -7.24 6.32 -5.64
N ASN A 14 -7.18 7.12 -6.71
CA ASN A 14 -7.19 6.59 -8.06
C ASN A 14 -6.13 5.48 -8.26
N GLY A 15 -4.90 5.60 -7.74
CA GLY A 15 -3.84 4.57 -7.84
C GLY A 15 -4.27 3.19 -7.38
N ALA A 16 -5.00 3.12 -6.28
CA ALA A 16 -5.54 1.86 -5.79
C ALA A 16 -6.62 1.31 -6.74
N LEU A 17 -7.44 2.16 -7.35
CA LEU A 17 -8.46 1.75 -8.33
C LEU A 17 -7.83 1.16 -9.60
N VAL A 18 -6.78 1.80 -10.11
CA VAL A 18 -6.02 1.29 -11.26
C VAL A 18 -5.40 -0.05 -10.94
N SER A 19 -4.77 -0.19 -9.79
CA SER A 19 -4.17 -1.46 -9.36
C SER A 19 -5.21 -2.57 -9.23
N ILE A 20 -6.40 -2.27 -8.67
CA ILE A 20 -7.51 -3.22 -8.59
C ILE A 20 -7.99 -3.60 -10.00
N LYS A 21 -8.18 -2.62 -10.88
CA LYS A 21 -8.61 -2.87 -12.27
C LYS A 21 -7.58 -3.71 -13.03
N ALA A 22 -6.30 -3.36 -12.94
CA ALA A 22 -5.21 -4.09 -13.59
C ALA A 22 -5.16 -5.55 -13.11
N LEU A 23 -5.28 -5.78 -11.80
CA LEU A 23 -5.30 -7.12 -11.23
C LEU A 23 -6.53 -7.92 -11.67
N VAL A 24 -7.71 -7.29 -11.72
CA VAL A 24 -8.93 -7.92 -12.22
C VAL A 24 -8.78 -8.31 -13.69
N ASN A 25 -8.25 -7.40 -14.52
CA ASN A 25 -8.02 -7.66 -15.94
C ASN A 25 -7.00 -8.79 -16.16
N ASP A 26 -5.91 -8.82 -15.39
CA ASP A 26 -4.91 -9.88 -15.43
C ASP A 26 -5.51 -11.25 -15.06
N ILE A 27 -6.30 -11.30 -14.00
CA ILE A 27 -6.99 -12.52 -13.58
C ILE A 27 -8.00 -12.97 -14.65
N GLN A 28 -8.81 -12.05 -15.19
CA GLN A 28 -9.77 -12.37 -16.25
C GLN A 28 -9.08 -12.86 -17.53
N GLY A 29 -7.91 -12.30 -17.87
CA GLY A 29 -7.11 -12.72 -19.02
C GLY A 29 -6.48 -14.11 -18.87
N ARG A 30 -6.21 -14.55 -17.65
CA ARG A 30 -5.63 -15.89 -17.39
C ARG A 30 -6.66 -17.02 -17.36
N TYR A 31 -7.92 -16.68 -17.14
CA TYR A 31 -9.00 -17.67 -17.03
C TYR A 31 -10.00 -17.46 -18.16
N ASP A 32 -10.07 -18.41 -19.06
CA ASP A 32 -10.91 -18.40 -20.28
C ASP A 32 -12.43 -18.53 -19.99
N HIS A 33 -12.82 -18.56 -18.73
CA HIS A 33 -14.18 -18.60 -18.29
C HIS A 33 -14.53 -17.26 -17.65
N GLY A 34 -15.46 -16.51 -18.25
CA GLY A 34 -15.90 -15.20 -17.80
C GLY A 34 -16.05 -15.07 -16.27
N LEU A 35 -14.96 -14.61 -15.63
CA LEU A 35 -14.97 -14.37 -14.20
C LEU A 35 -15.83 -13.15 -13.90
N TRP A 36 -16.78 -13.32 -13.01
CA TRP A 36 -17.64 -12.24 -12.58
C TRP A 36 -16.96 -11.44 -11.47
N VAL A 37 -16.86 -10.14 -11.67
CA VAL A 37 -16.44 -9.21 -10.61
C VAL A 37 -17.67 -8.83 -9.80
N LYS A 38 -17.69 -9.22 -8.53
CA LYS A 38 -18.78 -8.92 -7.59
C LYS A 38 -18.24 -8.28 -6.32
N GLY A 39 -18.98 -7.33 -5.79
CA GLY A 39 -18.75 -6.83 -4.44
C GLY A 39 -19.16 -7.88 -3.40
N HIS A 40 -18.54 -7.88 -2.24
CA HIS A 40 -18.85 -8.81 -1.14
C HIS A 40 -20.33 -8.79 -0.74
N ARG A 41 -21.00 -7.65 -0.90
CA ARG A 41 -22.46 -7.52 -0.65
C ARG A 41 -23.33 -8.29 -1.64
N ASP A 42 -22.83 -8.63 -2.82
CA ASP A 42 -23.57 -9.49 -3.79
C ASP A 42 -23.60 -10.95 -3.35
N LEU A 43 -22.74 -11.33 -2.41
CA LEU A 43 -22.55 -12.69 -1.92
C LEU A 43 -23.16 -12.91 -0.53
N GLY A 44 -23.60 -11.85 0.16
CA GLY A 44 -24.16 -11.94 1.50
C GLY A 44 -24.44 -10.59 2.14
N ASN A 45 -24.89 -10.61 3.40
CA ASN A 45 -25.19 -9.41 4.19
C ASN A 45 -23.87 -8.69 4.60
N SER A 46 -23.34 -7.86 3.73
CA SER A 46 -22.12 -7.10 3.97
C SER A 46 -22.24 -5.68 3.42
N SER A 47 -21.71 -4.70 4.13
CA SER A 47 -21.54 -3.33 3.63
C SER A 47 -20.24 -3.13 2.83
N CYS A 48 -19.39 -4.16 2.76
CA CYS A 48 -18.15 -4.16 1.98
C CYS A 48 -18.46 -4.34 0.48
N PRO A 49 -17.82 -3.59 -0.39
CA PRO A 49 -16.67 -2.70 -0.19
C PRO A 49 -17.03 -1.23 0.14
N GLY A 50 -18.20 -0.95 0.64
CA GLY A 50 -18.72 0.40 0.81
C GLY A 50 -19.45 0.91 -0.45
N ASN A 51 -20.35 1.89 -0.28
CA ASN A 51 -21.25 2.32 -1.36
C ASN A 51 -20.47 2.81 -2.58
N TRP A 52 -19.51 3.71 -2.38
CA TRP A 52 -18.76 4.32 -3.46
C TRP A 52 -17.96 3.30 -4.30
N LEU A 53 -17.23 2.40 -3.65
CA LEU A 53 -16.42 1.38 -4.35
C LEU A 53 -17.33 0.32 -5.02
N TYR A 54 -18.47 0.05 -4.41
CA TYR A 54 -19.47 -0.83 -5.01
C TYR A 54 -20.09 -0.24 -6.27
N ASP A 55 -20.44 1.05 -6.24
CA ASP A 55 -20.98 1.77 -7.40
C ASP A 55 -19.94 1.83 -8.54
N TRP A 56 -18.66 2.06 -8.19
CA TRP A 56 -17.56 2.03 -9.14
C TRP A 56 -17.39 0.64 -9.80
N LEU A 57 -17.48 -0.45 -9.02
CA LEU A 57 -17.46 -1.82 -9.56
C LEU A 57 -18.61 -2.05 -10.54
N ARG A 58 -19.81 -1.61 -10.21
CA ARG A 58 -21.00 -1.76 -11.06
C ARG A 58 -20.97 -0.88 -12.31
N ALA A 59 -20.31 0.25 -12.25
CA ALA A 59 -20.06 1.13 -13.39
C ALA A 59 -18.96 0.61 -14.35
N GLY A 60 -18.49 -0.62 -14.16
CA GLY A 60 -17.47 -1.23 -15.04
C GLY A 60 -16.04 -0.81 -14.71
N MET A 61 -15.80 -0.36 -13.50
CA MET A 61 -14.45 0.00 -13.02
C MET A 61 -13.79 1.07 -13.91
N SER A 62 -14.57 2.07 -14.34
CA SER A 62 -14.01 3.18 -15.11
C SER A 62 -13.00 3.96 -14.25
N VAL A 63 -11.84 4.22 -14.79
CA VAL A 63 -10.80 5.08 -14.22
C VAL A 63 -10.51 6.15 -15.25
N ASP A 64 -10.31 7.38 -14.81
CA ASP A 64 -9.84 8.44 -15.70
C ASP A 64 -8.44 8.09 -16.17
N GLU A 65 -8.32 7.70 -17.43
CA GLU A 65 -7.04 7.29 -18.02
C GLU A 65 -6.08 8.48 -18.22
N GLY A 66 -6.59 9.70 -18.09
CA GLY A 66 -5.81 10.92 -18.33
C GLY A 66 -4.63 11.12 -17.37
N ASP A 67 -4.78 10.73 -16.09
CA ASP A 67 -3.76 10.97 -15.07
C ASP A 67 -2.71 9.86 -14.95
N TRP A 68 -2.99 8.66 -15.49
CA TRP A 68 -2.15 7.46 -15.28
C TRP A 68 -1.17 7.19 -16.38
N ALA A 69 -1.52 7.54 -17.62
CA ALA A 69 -0.64 7.39 -18.78
C ALA A 69 0.64 8.23 -18.64
N GLN A 70 0.64 9.20 -17.71
CA GLN A 70 1.78 10.08 -17.43
C GLN A 70 2.62 9.63 -16.23
N ILE A 71 2.21 8.60 -15.48
CA ILE A 71 3.01 8.09 -14.38
C ILE A 71 4.14 7.23 -14.92
N ASP A 72 5.36 7.72 -14.78
CA ASP A 72 6.56 6.94 -15.08
C ASP A 72 6.83 5.92 -13.96
N TRP A 73 6.14 4.79 -14.06
CA TRP A 73 6.28 3.67 -13.11
C TRP A 73 7.71 3.15 -13.04
N ALA A 74 8.44 3.19 -14.15
CA ALA A 74 9.84 2.76 -14.18
C ALA A 74 10.71 3.65 -13.30
N SER A 75 10.51 4.96 -13.36
CA SER A 75 11.21 5.92 -12.51
C SER A 75 10.86 5.75 -11.03
N ILE A 76 9.57 5.53 -10.71
CA ILE A 76 9.14 5.29 -9.32
C ILE A 76 9.75 4.00 -8.78
N THR A 77 9.72 2.91 -9.55
CA THR A 77 10.31 1.62 -9.15
C THR A 77 11.82 1.75 -8.95
N ALA A 78 12.52 2.35 -9.90
CA ALA A 78 13.96 2.58 -9.78
C ALA A 78 14.33 3.45 -8.56
N HIS A 79 13.48 4.43 -8.23
CA HIS A 79 13.65 5.26 -7.05
C HIS A 79 13.49 4.44 -5.75
N LEU A 80 12.45 3.61 -5.64
CA LEU A 80 12.23 2.73 -4.49
C LEU A 80 13.37 1.70 -4.34
N ASP A 81 13.88 1.15 -5.44
CA ASP A 81 15.02 0.23 -5.43
C ASP A 81 16.30 0.90 -4.93
N LYS A 82 16.53 2.16 -5.33
CA LYS A 82 17.63 2.97 -4.81
C LYS A 82 17.52 3.19 -3.30
N LEU A 83 16.33 3.52 -2.81
CA LEU A 83 16.08 3.69 -1.38
C LEU A 83 16.25 2.37 -0.62
N LYS A 84 15.77 1.26 -1.18
CA LYS A 84 15.98 -0.09 -0.65
C LYS A 84 17.48 -0.43 -0.55
N GLY A 85 18.26 -0.07 -1.56
CA GLY A 85 19.71 -0.23 -1.53
C GLY A 85 20.35 0.50 -0.35
N ALA A 86 19.93 1.73 -0.06
CA ALA A 86 20.41 2.48 1.11
C ALA A 86 20.00 1.80 2.43
N VAL A 87 18.76 1.30 2.54
CA VAL A 87 18.26 0.56 3.71
C VAL A 87 19.02 -0.75 3.92
N SER A 88 19.44 -1.42 2.86
CA SER A 88 20.26 -2.64 2.91
C SER A 88 21.61 -2.40 3.57
N HIS A 89 22.22 -1.25 3.31
CA HIS A 89 23.52 -0.88 3.92
C HIS A 89 23.36 -0.34 5.33
N SER A 90 22.29 0.39 5.60
CA SER A 90 22.03 1.00 6.90
C SER A 90 20.54 0.94 7.23
N PRO A 91 20.08 -0.04 8.03
CA PRO A 91 18.69 -0.14 8.45
C PRO A 91 18.21 1.11 9.17
N LEU A 92 16.97 1.54 8.86
CA LEU A 92 16.42 2.76 9.43
C LEU A 92 15.98 2.51 10.88
N SER A 93 16.47 3.33 11.79
CA SER A 93 16.12 3.21 13.21
C SER A 93 16.38 4.50 13.98
N VAL A 94 15.78 4.61 15.17
CA VAL A 94 16.08 5.68 16.12
C VAL A 94 17.56 5.61 16.55
N ARG A 95 18.09 4.41 16.75
CA ARG A 95 19.48 4.19 17.17
C ARG A 95 20.49 4.78 16.19
N HIS A 96 20.25 4.60 14.90
CA HIS A 96 21.10 5.14 13.83
C HIS A 96 20.77 6.60 13.51
N ARG A 97 19.80 7.20 14.22
CA ARG A 97 19.35 8.57 13.95
C ARG A 97 19.04 8.78 12.46
N SER A 98 18.43 7.76 11.85
CA SER A 98 18.20 7.73 10.41
C SER A 98 17.36 8.92 9.96
N ARG A 99 17.75 9.52 8.84
CA ARG A 99 17.09 10.69 8.25
C ARG A 99 17.11 10.61 6.73
N GLY A 100 16.26 11.39 6.10
CA GLY A 100 16.25 11.57 4.65
C GLY A 100 15.06 10.90 3.97
N GLU A 101 15.21 10.70 2.68
CA GLU A 101 14.12 10.33 1.77
C GLU A 101 13.56 8.93 2.05
N ALA A 102 14.42 7.96 2.35
CA ALA A 102 13.99 6.62 2.73
C ALA A 102 13.12 6.62 4.01
N VAL A 103 13.43 7.50 4.98
CA VAL A 103 12.61 7.66 6.19
C VAL A 103 11.26 8.30 5.84
N ARG A 104 11.27 9.32 4.97
CA ARG A 104 10.05 9.98 4.50
C ARG A 104 9.13 8.98 3.80
N ALA A 105 9.66 8.18 2.88
CA ALA A 105 8.89 7.14 2.19
C ALA A 105 8.25 6.15 3.18
N VAL A 106 8.99 5.71 4.20
CA VAL A 106 8.45 4.84 5.25
C VAL A 106 7.34 5.52 6.05
N GLN A 107 7.51 6.81 6.41
CA GLN A 107 6.49 7.55 7.15
C GLN A 107 5.21 7.74 6.34
N GLU A 108 5.32 8.10 5.06
CA GLU A 108 4.22 8.20 4.12
C GLU A 108 3.47 6.86 4.03
N ARG A 109 4.20 5.79 3.74
CA ARG A 109 3.59 4.46 3.58
C ARG A 109 2.91 3.95 4.84
N LEU A 110 3.50 4.17 6.02
CA LEU A 110 2.87 3.83 7.29
C LEU A 110 1.59 4.63 7.53
N THR A 111 1.60 5.91 7.20
CA THR A 111 0.43 6.79 7.31
C THR A 111 -0.69 6.35 6.37
N ASP A 112 -0.37 6.00 5.11
CA ASP A 112 -1.33 5.46 4.13
C ASP A 112 -1.96 4.14 4.61
N LEU A 113 -1.17 3.33 5.32
CA LEU A 113 -1.65 2.07 5.93
C LEU A 113 -2.40 2.28 7.26
N GLY A 114 -2.57 3.52 7.71
CA GLY A 114 -3.32 3.88 8.91
C GLY A 114 -2.53 3.79 10.22
N TYR A 115 -1.18 3.75 10.16
CA TYR A 115 -0.33 3.79 11.35
C TYR A 115 0.12 5.23 11.64
N GLU A 116 0.09 5.63 12.91
CA GLU A 116 0.53 6.97 13.34
C GLU A 116 2.06 7.04 13.41
N ALA A 117 2.70 7.34 12.28
CA ALA A 117 4.16 7.49 12.22
C ALA A 117 4.69 8.81 12.79
N GLY A 118 3.82 9.73 13.18
CA GLY A 118 4.13 11.12 13.46
C GLY A 118 4.06 11.97 12.19
N GLY A 119 4.78 13.07 12.13
CA GLY A 119 4.87 13.87 10.90
C GLY A 119 5.70 13.18 9.82
N ILE A 120 5.46 13.53 8.56
CA ILE A 120 6.29 13.09 7.42
C ILE A 120 7.46 14.07 7.27
N ASP A 121 8.37 14.04 8.23
CA ASP A 121 9.49 14.97 8.38
C ASP A 121 10.84 14.40 7.89
N GLY A 122 10.85 13.12 7.55
CA GLY A 122 12.07 12.41 7.15
C GLY A 122 13.03 12.15 8.31
N ILE A 123 12.56 12.19 9.56
CA ILE A 123 13.36 11.90 10.76
C ILE A 123 12.80 10.64 11.43
N PHE A 124 13.60 9.60 11.55
CA PHE A 124 13.18 8.36 12.20
C PHE A 124 13.13 8.54 13.72
N GLY A 125 11.99 9.08 14.18
CA GLY A 125 11.73 9.35 15.58
C GLY A 125 11.10 8.17 16.33
N ARG A 126 10.77 8.42 17.62
CA ARG A 126 10.10 7.42 18.47
C ARG A 126 8.72 7.03 17.94
N ASN A 127 7.96 7.99 17.40
CA ASN A 127 6.64 7.73 16.82
C ASN A 127 6.74 6.84 15.57
N THR A 128 7.69 7.14 14.68
CA THR A 128 7.98 6.30 13.51
C THR A 128 8.34 4.86 13.94
N ALA A 129 9.22 4.71 14.94
CA ALA A 129 9.60 3.40 15.46
C ALA A 129 8.42 2.64 16.09
N LYS A 130 7.50 3.35 16.76
CA LYS A 130 6.28 2.77 17.32
C LYS A 130 5.36 2.27 16.20
N ALA A 131 5.12 3.07 15.18
CA ALA A 131 4.32 2.70 14.02
C ALA A 131 4.91 1.49 13.28
N VAL A 132 6.23 1.46 13.08
CA VAL A 132 6.93 0.30 12.51
C VAL A 132 6.71 -0.96 13.35
N LYS A 133 6.80 -0.88 14.68
CA LYS A 133 6.53 -2.03 15.56
C LYS A 133 5.09 -2.52 15.45
N GLU A 134 4.12 -1.62 15.37
CA GLU A 134 2.72 -1.97 15.19
C GLU A 134 2.48 -2.64 13.84
N PHE A 135 3.10 -2.13 12.79
CA PHE A 135 3.11 -2.77 11.47
C PHE A 135 3.74 -4.17 11.52
N GLN A 136 4.94 -4.31 12.08
CA GLN A 136 5.66 -5.58 12.19
C GLN A 136 4.85 -6.65 12.94
N LYS A 137 4.11 -6.27 13.98
CA LYS A 137 3.25 -7.19 14.75
C LYS A 137 2.19 -7.89 13.90
N LYS A 138 1.76 -7.27 12.81
CA LYS A 138 0.75 -7.84 11.88
C LYS A 138 1.28 -9.05 11.12
N PHE A 139 2.62 -9.14 10.98
CA PHE A 139 3.28 -10.16 10.18
C PHE A 139 4.14 -11.04 11.09
N GLY A 140 3.70 -12.29 11.35
CA GLY A 140 4.35 -13.19 12.29
C GLY A 140 5.80 -13.59 11.94
N PHE A 141 6.25 -13.32 10.71
CA PHE A 141 7.61 -13.58 10.25
C PHE A 141 8.55 -12.37 10.36
N LEU A 142 8.02 -11.18 10.65
CA LEU A 142 8.84 -9.99 10.87
C LEU A 142 9.29 -9.90 12.33
N LYS A 143 10.53 -9.49 12.54
CA LYS A 143 11.03 -9.16 13.87
C LYS A 143 10.41 -7.84 14.33
N VAL A 144 9.77 -7.85 15.50
CA VAL A 144 9.11 -6.66 16.10
C VAL A 144 10.13 -5.86 16.90
N ASP A 145 11.00 -5.13 16.20
CA ASP A 145 12.06 -4.32 16.83
C ASP A 145 11.94 -2.82 16.56
N GLY A 146 11.06 -2.43 15.63
CA GLY A 146 10.89 -1.04 15.23
C GLY A 146 12.02 -0.53 14.34
N VAL A 147 12.75 -1.45 13.69
CA VAL A 147 13.81 -1.17 12.71
C VAL A 147 13.29 -1.52 11.33
N VAL A 148 13.50 -0.66 10.35
CA VAL A 148 13.20 -0.98 8.96
C VAL A 148 14.48 -1.46 8.30
N GLY A 149 14.62 -2.79 8.24
CA GLY A 149 15.60 -3.48 7.40
C GLY A 149 14.94 -3.93 6.08
N VAL A 150 15.68 -4.65 5.24
CA VAL A 150 15.22 -5.10 3.92
C VAL A 150 13.92 -5.86 3.99
N GLN A 151 13.78 -6.82 4.92
CA GLN A 151 12.55 -7.60 5.06
C GLN A 151 11.34 -6.73 5.41
N THR A 152 11.49 -5.79 6.35
CA THR A 152 10.40 -4.86 6.70
C THR A 152 10.09 -3.92 5.55
N TRP A 153 11.11 -3.46 4.82
CA TRP A 153 10.94 -2.63 3.63
C TRP A 153 10.14 -3.35 2.56
N ASP A 154 10.51 -4.60 2.23
CA ASP A 154 9.85 -5.38 1.20
C ASP A 154 8.36 -5.61 1.50
N VAL A 155 8.02 -5.87 2.77
CA VAL A 155 6.61 -6.05 3.17
C VAL A 155 5.86 -4.71 3.20
N LEU A 156 6.54 -3.60 3.49
CA LEU A 156 5.92 -2.27 3.56
C LEU A 156 5.58 -1.73 2.16
N PHE A 157 6.40 -2.06 1.16
CA PHE A 157 6.28 -1.56 -0.22
C PHE A 157 5.84 -2.64 -1.24
N ALA A 158 5.40 -3.81 -0.73
CA ALA A 158 4.82 -4.88 -1.54
C ALA A 158 3.46 -4.51 -2.13
#